data_2a78ba262e1afc3abea5b648585d4dae
#
_entry.id   2a78ba262e1afc3abea5b648585d4dae
#
_cell.length_a   1.000
_cell.length_b   1.000
_cell.length_c   1.000
_cell.angle_alpha   90.00
_cell.angle_beta   90.00
_cell.angle_gamma   90.00
#
_symmetry.space_group_name_H-M   'P 1'
#
loop_
_entity.id
_entity.type
_entity.pdbx_description
1 polymer ?
#
loop_
_entity_poly.entity_id
_entity_poly.type
_entity_poly.pdbx_seq_one_letter_code
_entity_poly.pdbx_strand_id
1 'polypeptide(L)'
;MLMLFFCVTLIRVSAQTIIGATINSYWPVISVDVCNNRVALPAIVVGVNIGDKMLLMQMQGAIIDTSDTPAYGTILDYNGAGNYELLTVANVTNNIITFQEAIMRTYHAAGKVQVVLVPQYNDVIVASTLTAQPWNGSSGGVIAFIASGTVTLNADIDATGTGFRGGAVFHDSFCYAGGLGYDGYRCNTVLSGGANKGEGIAGTLYQNLGRGAPANGGGGGNDSNTGGGGGANILTGGNGGTRSNLSPGCAGDNPGIGGHSLAVSNVDNRAFLGGGGGAGDDNSNGATAGANGGGIIIIRANSIVSNGYTLISRGADVVTTASFDGGGGGGGGGMICLDAPD
;
A
#
# COMPACT_ATOMS: atom_id res chain seq x y z
N MET A 1 4.69 -64.78 34.33
CA MET A 1 5.32 -63.49 34.56
C MET A 1 4.88 -62.59 33.38
N LEU A 2 3.84 -61.81 33.61
CA LEU A 2 3.22 -60.99 32.55
C LEU A 2 3.88 -59.60 32.57
N MET A 3 4.59 -59.26 31.52
CA MET A 3 5.33 -57.97 31.40
C MET A 3 4.39 -56.96 30.74
N LEU A 4 3.86 -56.00 31.55
CA LEU A 4 3.03 -54.91 31.07
C LEU A 4 3.93 -53.85 30.42
N PHE A 5 3.85 -53.64 29.10
CA PHE A 5 4.48 -52.52 28.40
C PHE A 5 3.62 -51.28 28.61
N PHE A 6 4.08 -50.32 29.39
CA PHE A 6 3.52 -48.97 29.44
C PHE A 6 4.02 -48.17 28.23
N CYS A 7 3.14 -47.96 27.26
CA CYS A 7 3.41 -47.00 26.17
C CYS A 7 3.23 -45.57 26.70
N VAL A 8 4.32 -44.91 27.05
CA VAL A 8 4.30 -43.50 27.42
C VAL A 8 4.26 -42.68 26.13
N THR A 9 3.08 -42.23 25.74
CA THR A 9 2.93 -41.20 24.69
C THR A 9 3.45 -39.87 25.24
N LEU A 10 4.64 -39.45 24.80
CA LEU A 10 5.15 -38.11 25.03
C LEU A 10 4.30 -37.13 24.23
N ILE A 11 3.36 -36.46 24.94
CA ILE A 11 2.68 -35.29 24.39
C ILE A 11 3.73 -34.19 24.30
N ARG A 12 4.21 -33.90 23.08
CA ARG A 12 5.01 -32.70 22.84
C ARG A 12 4.07 -31.49 22.92
N VAL A 13 4.07 -30.81 24.03
CA VAL A 13 3.46 -29.47 24.13
C VAL A 13 4.43 -28.53 23.39
N SER A 14 4.13 -28.19 22.15
CA SER A 14 4.79 -27.10 21.45
C SER A 14 4.40 -25.80 22.18
N ALA A 15 5.36 -24.99 22.59
CA ALA A 15 5.07 -23.69 23.16
C ALA A 15 4.52 -22.80 22.02
N GLN A 16 3.27 -22.34 22.17
CA GLN A 16 2.67 -21.39 21.24
C GLN A 16 3.30 -20.01 21.43
N THR A 17 3.63 -19.34 20.30
CA THR A 17 4.14 -17.98 20.33
C THR A 17 2.97 -17.00 20.31
N ILE A 18 2.94 -16.07 21.27
CA ILE A 18 1.92 -15.01 21.33
C ILE A 18 2.42 -13.81 20.56
N ILE A 19 1.62 -13.32 19.61
CA ILE A 19 1.93 -12.14 18.81
C ILE A 19 0.79 -11.12 18.83
N GLY A 20 1.10 -9.87 18.49
CA GLY A 20 0.17 -8.76 18.35
C GLY A 20 0.92 -7.47 18.02
N ALA A 21 0.20 -6.38 17.82
CA ALA A 21 0.74 -5.10 17.37
C ALA A 21 1.52 -5.23 16.03
N THR A 22 2.74 -4.71 15.93
CA THR A 22 3.58 -4.80 14.71
C THR A 22 4.72 -5.79 14.93
N ILE A 23 4.81 -6.82 14.09
CA ILE A 23 5.83 -7.88 14.16
C ILE A 23 6.92 -7.76 13.11
N ASN A 24 6.69 -6.98 12.05
CA ASN A 24 7.61 -6.83 10.94
C ASN A 24 8.53 -5.63 11.12
N SER A 25 9.75 -5.77 10.62
CA SER A 25 10.71 -4.68 10.42
C SER A 25 10.90 -4.44 8.92
N TYR A 26 11.09 -3.19 8.53
CA TYR A 26 11.09 -2.75 7.14
C TYR A 26 12.31 -1.88 6.85
N TRP A 27 12.95 -2.09 5.72
CA TRP A 27 14.07 -1.27 5.26
C TRP A 27 13.88 -0.93 3.78
N PRO A 28 14.00 0.33 3.39
CA PRO A 28 14.07 0.71 1.99
C PRO A 28 15.36 0.19 1.36
N VAL A 29 15.31 -0.18 0.09
CA VAL A 29 16.45 -0.68 -0.69
C VAL A 29 16.94 0.41 -1.63
N ILE A 30 18.25 0.69 -1.63
CA ILE A 30 18.87 1.67 -2.53
C ILE A 30 19.43 1.04 -3.81
N SER A 31 19.76 -0.26 -3.76
CA SER A 31 20.16 -1.01 -4.97
C SER A 31 19.88 -2.50 -4.82
N VAL A 32 19.59 -3.15 -5.95
CA VAL A 32 19.43 -4.60 -6.07
C VAL A 32 20.49 -5.10 -7.07
N ASP A 33 21.33 -6.04 -6.63
CA ASP A 33 22.35 -6.70 -7.42
C ASP A 33 21.93 -8.16 -7.65
N VAL A 34 21.21 -8.38 -8.73
CA VAL A 34 20.66 -9.70 -9.09
C VAL A 34 21.77 -10.72 -9.35
N CYS A 35 22.91 -10.29 -9.91
CA CYS A 35 24.02 -11.20 -10.23
C CYS A 35 24.67 -11.79 -8.96
N ASN A 36 24.66 -11.05 -7.85
CA ASN A 36 25.24 -11.46 -6.59
C ASN A 36 24.19 -11.74 -5.51
N ASN A 37 22.91 -11.81 -5.86
CA ASN A 37 21.79 -12.09 -4.96
C ASN A 37 21.78 -11.22 -3.71
N ARG A 38 21.98 -9.92 -3.85
CA ARG A 38 22.11 -9.01 -2.72
C ARG A 38 21.39 -7.69 -2.93
N VAL A 39 21.09 -7.05 -1.80
CA VAL A 39 20.53 -5.70 -1.75
C VAL A 39 21.41 -4.82 -0.86
N ALA A 40 21.47 -3.52 -1.20
CA ALA A 40 22.07 -2.51 -0.32
C ALA A 40 20.96 -1.62 0.26
N LEU A 41 21.10 -1.29 1.55
CA LEU A 41 20.20 -0.45 2.32
C LEU A 41 20.88 0.90 2.64
N PRO A 42 20.12 1.95 3.01
CA PRO A 42 20.72 3.27 3.30
C PRO A 42 21.54 3.32 4.59
N ALA A 43 21.37 2.35 5.51
CA ALA A 43 22.04 2.29 6.79
C ALA A 43 22.46 0.87 7.16
N ILE A 44 23.30 0.73 8.18
CA ILE A 44 23.72 -0.56 8.73
C ILE A 44 22.49 -1.33 9.21
N VAL A 45 22.43 -2.62 8.87
CA VAL A 45 21.34 -3.52 9.23
C VAL A 45 21.54 -4.07 10.64
N VAL A 46 20.51 -3.97 11.46
CA VAL A 46 20.52 -4.52 12.82
C VAL A 46 19.31 -5.43 12.99
N GLY A 47 19.48 -6.53 13.72
CA GLY A 47 18.39 -7.46 14.05
C GLY A 47 18.02 -8.44 12.94
N VAL A 48 18.85 -8.56 11.90
CA VAL A 48 18.72 -9.56 10.84
C VAL A 48 19.85 -10.57 10.96
N ASN A 49 19.52 -11.87 10.94
CA ASN A 49 20.45 -12.96 11.12
C ASN A 49 20.49 -13.87 9.87
N ILE A 50 21.58 -14.64 9.75
CA ILE A 50 21.66 -15.70 8.73
C ILE A 50 20.54 -16.71 8.99
N GLY A 51 19.79 -17.07 7.92
CA GLY A 51 18.66 -17.98 7.97
C GLY A 51 17.29 -17.27 8.12
N ASP A 52 17.27 -15.99 8.46
CA ASP A 52 16.02 -15.24 8.49
C ASP A 52 15.36 -15.18 7.10
N LYS A 53 14.04 -15.16 7.07
CA LYS A 53 13.26 -14.95 5.84
C LYS A 53 12.95 -13.47 5.66
N MET A 54 13.12 -12.99 4.43
CA MET A 54 12.79 -11.63 4.04
C MET A 54 11.96 -11.61 2.77
N LEU A 55 10.95 -10.74 2.71
CA LEU A 55 10.29 -10.37 1.47
C LEU A 55 11.07 -9.22 0.83
N LEU A 56 11.56 -9.44 -0.40
CA LEU A 56 12.02 -8.37 -1.28
C LEU A 56 10.84 -7.93 -2.14
N MET A 57 10.45 -6.65 -2.08
CA MET A 57 9.23 -6.15 -2.73
C MET A 57 9.48 -4.82 -3.41
N GLN A 58 8.94 -4.62 -4.63
CA GLN A 58 8.89 -3.32 -5.29
C GLN A 58 7.47 -2.74 -5.23
N MET A 59 7.31 -1.58 -4.59
CA MET A 59 6.01 -1.02 -4.28
C MET A 59 5.47 -0.11 -5.39
N GLN A 60 6.34 0.62 -6.08
CA GLN A 60 6.01 1.61 -7.11
C GLN A 60 6.88 1.43 -8.36
N GLY A 61 6.76 2.35 -9.31
CA GLY A 61 7.61 2.42 -10.49
C GLY A 61 6.89 2.08 -11.79
N ALA A 62 5.58 1.80 -11.74
CA ALA A 62 4.79 1.60 -12.95
C ALA A 62 4.88 2.83 -13.87
N ILE A 63 4.98 2.58 -15.15
CA ILE A 63 4.97 3.59 -16.20
C ILE A 63 3.51 3.82 -16.59
N ILE A 64 3.07 5.08 -16.54
CA ILE A 64 1.71 5.48 -16.87
C ILE A 64 1.70 6.48 -18.01
N ASP A 65 0.56 6.64 -18.67
CA ASP A 65 0.31 7.77 -19.55
C ASP A 65 0.34 9.07 -18.71
N THR A 66 1.20 10.00 -19.08
CA THR A 66 1.36 11.29 -18.39
C THR A 66 0.85 12.46 -19.23
N SER A 67 0.11 12.21 -20.32
CA SER A 67 -0.52 13.27 -21.11
C SER A 67 -1.60 14.01 -20.30
N ASP A 68 -1.82 15.27 -20.59
CA ASP A 68 -2.90 16.05 -19.94
C ASP A 68 -4.23 15.81 -20.67
N THR A 69 -4.70 14.55 -20.62
CA THR A 69 -5.87 14.06 -21.35
C THR A 69 -6.61 13.02 -20.50
N PRO A 70 -7.81 12.58 -20.88
CA PRO A 70 -8.52 11.49 -20.22
C PRO A 70 -7.73 10.16 -20.12
N ALA A 71 -6.65 9.99 -20.90
CA ALA A 71 -5.78 8.82 -20.82
C ALA A 71 -4.79 8.86 -19.64
N TYR A 72 -4.64 10.01 -18.97
CA TYR A 72 -3.72 10.16 -17.85
C TYR A 72 -3.89 9.04 -16.81
N GLY A 73 -2.77 8.49 -16.37
CA GLY A 73 -2.74 7.45 -15.34
C GLY A 73 -2.98 6.03 -15.83
N THR A 74 -3.35 5.85 -17.12
CA THR A 74 -3.43 4.51 -17.72
C THR A 74 -2.09 3.82 -17.60
N ILE A 75 -2.07 2.59 -17.05
CA ILE A 75 -0.86 1.82 -16.85
C ILE A 75 -0.38 1.29 -18.21
N LEU A 76 0.81 1.71 -18.62
CA LEU A 76 1.48 1.28 -19.85
C LEU A 76 2.39 0.08 -19.59
N ASP A 77 3.08 0.08 -18.44
CA ASP A 77 3.93 -1.01 -17.97
C ASP A 77 3.97 -1.00 -16.43
N TYR A 78 3.86 -2.16 -15.82
CA TYR A 78 4.05 -2.29 -14.36
C TYR A 78 5.51 -2.06 -13.92
N ASN A 79 6.49 -2.25 -14.82
CA ASN A 79 7.91 -1.98 -14.60
C ASN A 79 8.43 -2.48 -13.25
N GLY A 80 8.06 -3.70 -12.90
CA GLY A 80 8.42 -4.34 -11.63
C GLY A 80 7.55 -3.98 -10.42
N ALA A 81 6.66 -2.99 -10.50
CA ALA A 81 5.74 -2.68 -9.41
C ALA A 81 4.90 -3.91 -9.03
N GLY A 82 4.81 -4.19 -7.74
CA GLY A 82 4.14 -5.36 -7.18
C GLY A 82 4.99 -6.63 -7.17
N ASN A 83 6.14 -6.69 -7.84
CA ASN A 83 7.03 -7.86 -7.74
C ASN A 83 7.43 -8.11 -6.29
N TYR A 84 7.40 -9.37 -5.87
CA TYR A 84 7.93 -9.77 -4.57
C TYR A 84 8.52 -11.18 -4.63
N GLU A 85 9.49 -11.44 -3.76
CA GLU A 85 10.13 -12.75 -3.55
C GLU A 85 10.41 -12.96 -2.08
N LEU A 86 10.16 -14.20 -1.59
CA LEU A 86 10.54 -14.61 -0.23
C LEU A 86 11.91 -15.27 -0.30
N LEU A 87 12.91 -14.64 0.30
CA LEU A 87 14.32 -15.01 0.23
C LEU A 87 14.88 -15.30 1.62
N THR A 88 15.91 -16.15 1.69
CA THR A 88 16.62 -16.50 2.94
C THR A 88 17.91 -15.72 3.02
N VAL A 89 18.18 -15.11 4.16
CA VAL A 89 19.43 -14.40 4.42
C VAL A 89 20.61 -15.38 4.47
N ALA A 90 21.58 -15.20 3.57
CA ALA A 90 22.84 -15.93 3.57
C ALA A 90 23.92 -15.21 4.37
N ASN A 91 23.96 -13.88 4.29
CA ASN A 91 24.95 -13.06 4.99
C ASN A 91 24.43 -11.62 5.15
N VAL A 92 24.90 -10.96 6.22
CA VAL A 92 24.68 -9.53 6.46
C VAL A 92 26.05 -8.90 6.74
N THR A 93 26.43 -7.91 5.93
CA THR A 93 27.67 -7.17 6.09
C THR A 93 27.41 -5.68 5.97
N ASN A 94 27.51 -4.95 7.07
CA ASN A 94 27.18 -3.53 7.16
C ASN A 94 25.73 -3.26 6.70
N ASN A 95 25.58 -2.62 5.55
CA ASN A 95 24.29 -2.27 4.95
C ASN A 95 23.92 -3.19 3.76
N ILE A 96 24.59 -4.32 3.59
CA ILE A 96 24.35 -5.26 2.49
C ILE A 96 23.77 -6.56 3.06
N ILE A 97 22.65 -7.01 2.51
CA ILE A 97 22.07 -8.32 2.76
C ILE A 97 22.26 -9.16 1.50
N THR A 98 22.85 -10.35 1.66
CA THR A 98 23.00 -11.34 0.60
C THR A 98 22.04 -12.49 0.87
N PHE A 99 21.36 -13.00 -0.16
CA PHE A 99 20.39 -14.08 -0.06
C PHE A 99 20.97 -15.42 -0.53
N GLN A 100 20.39 -16.52 -0.05
CA GLN A 100 20.76 -17.89 -0.45
C GLN A 100 20.21 -18.21 -1.83
N GLU A 101 18.95 -17.83 -2.07
CA GLU A 101 18.27 -18.03 -3.34
C GLU A 101 18.67 -16.96 -4.35
N ALA A 102 18.63 -17.31 -5.64
CA ALA A 102 18.78 -16.32 -6.71
C ALA A 102 17.59 -15.35 -6.71
N ILE A 103 17.87 -14.06 -6.87
CA ILE A 103 16.85 -13.06 -7.15
C ILE A 103 16.40 -13.27 -8.60
N MET A 104 15.17 -13.74 -8.81
CA MET A 104 14.67 -14.15 -10.12
C MET A 104 13.91 -13.04 -10.85
N ARG A 105 13.40 -12.05 -10.12
CA ARG A 105 12.60 -10.96 -10.68
C ARG A 105 13.43 -9.71 -10.92
N THR A 106 12.95 -8.88 -11.83
CA THR A 106 13.55 -7.55 -12.04
C THR A 106 13.01 -6.58 -11.01
N TYR A 107 13.90 -5.85 -10.38
CA TYR A 107 13.62 -4.78 -9.42
C TYR A 107 14.31 -3.48 -9.84
N HIS A 108 13.56 -2.40 -9.79
CA HIS A 108 14.07 -1.06 -10.08
C HIS A 108 14.06 -0.23 -8.78
N ALA A 109 15.23 0.09 -8.22
CA ALA A 109 15.34 0.78 -6.94
C ALA A 109 14.55 2.10 -6.89
N ALA A 110 14.47 2.82 -8.02
CA ALA A 110 13.64 4.02 -8.15
C ALA A 110 12.13 3.75 -7.93
N GLY A 111 11.69 2.50 -8.09
CA GLY A 111 10.31 2.03 -7.85
C GLY A 111 10.00 1.74 -6.38
N LYS A 112 10.76 2.28 -5.45
CA LYS A 112 10.54 2.09 -4.00
C LYS A 112 10.56 0.61 -3.60
N VAL A 113 11.72 -0.01 -3.74
CA VAL A 113 11.96 -1.37 -3.28
C VAL A 113 12.16 -1.37 -1.77
N GLN A 114 11.59 -2.34 -1.07
CA GLN A 114 11.83 -2.59 0.35
C GLN A 114 12.15 -4.06 0.61
N VAL A 115 12.83 -4.33 1.71
CA VAL A 115 12.88 -5.65 2.33
C VAL A 115 12.10 -5.64 3.64
N VAL A 116 11.35 -6.71 3.88
CA VAL A 116 10.52 -6.90 5.07
C VAL A 116 10.98 -8.18 5.77
N LEU A 117 11.37 -8.08 7.04
CA LEU A 117 11.69 -9.26 7.85
C LEU A 117 10.41 -10.05 8.12
N VAL A 118 10.42 -11.35 7.78
CA VAL A 118 9.29 -12.27 7.93
C VAL A 118 9.57 -13.22 9.10
N PRO A 119 8.98 -12.97 10.27
CA PRO A 119 9.13 -13.87 11.41
C PRO A 119 8.64 -15.28 11.11
N GLN A 120 9.32 -16.27 11.67
CA GLN A 120 8.99 -17.69 11.53
C GLN A 120 8.62 -18.26 12.91
N TYR A 121 7.50 -18.97 12.96
CA TYR A 121 6.94 -19.56 14.17
C TYR A 121 6.60 -21.03 13.96
N ASN A 122 6.40 -21.78 15.05
CA ASN A 122 5.72 -23.07 15.01
C ASN A 122 4.21 -22.84 15.08
N ASP A 123 3.63 -22.81 16.27
CA ASP A 123 2.24 -22.43 16.51
C ASP A 123 2.17 -20.99 17.02
N VAL A 124 1.14 -20.25 16.57
CA VAL A 124 0.98 -18.82 16.87
C VAL A 124 -0.42 -18.52 17.41
N ILE A 125 -0.50 -17.66 18.43
CA ILE A 125 -1.74 -17.04 18.87
C ILE A 125 -1.63 -15.54 18.61
N VAL A 126 -2.54 -15.00 17.79
CA VAL A 126 -2.73 -13.55 17.64
C VAL A 126 -3.61 -13.09 18.79
N ALA A 127 -3.00 -12.56 19.86
CA ALA A 127 -3.70 -12.23 21.10
C ALA A 127 -4.19 -10.78 21.18
N SER A 128 -3.66 -9.89 20.36
CA SER A 128 -4.15 -8.51 20.17
C SER A 128 -4.05 -8.16 18.69
N THR A 129 -4.78 -7.13 18.26
CA THR A 129 -4.80 -6.71 16.85
C THR A 129 -3.40 -6.60 16.30
N LEU A 130 -3.13 -7.38 15.23
CA LEU A 130 -1.88 -7.38 14.50
C LEU A 130 -1.99 -6.39 13.35
N THR A 131 -1.07 -5.42 13.27
CA THR A 131 -1.09 -4.39 12.22
C THR A 131 0.28 -4.17 11.60
N ALA A 132 0.33 -3.45 10.48
CA ALA A 132 1.57 -3.04 9.84
C ALA A 132 1.99 -1.64 10.29
N GLN A 133 3.30 -1.34 10.21
CA GLN A 133 3.74 0.05 10.14
C GLN A 133 3.15 0.66 8.84
N PRO A 134 2.44 1.79 8.90
CA PRO A 134 1.90 2.41 7.69
C PRO A 134 2.99 2.73 6.66
N TRP A 135 2.65 2.67 5.39
CA TRP A 135 3.52 3.09 4.30
C TRP A 135 3.95 4.55 4.46
N ASN A 136 5.24 4.80 4.49
CA ASN A 136 5.81 6.14 4.72
C ASN A 136 6.33 6.82 3.43
N GLY A 137 6.08 6.22 2.26
CA GLY A 137 6.60 6.67 0.97
C GLY A 137 7.88 5.94 0.53
N SER A 138 8.43 5.04 1.35
CA SER A 138 9.61 4.22 1.02
C SER A 138 9.59 2.83 1.61
N SER A 139 8.91 2.58 2.72
CA SER A 139 8.76 1.26 3.35
C SER A 139 7.52 1.20 4.25
N GLY A 140 7.09 0.00 4.61
CA GLY A 140 5.90 -0.26 5.42
C GLY A 140 4.75 -0.90 4.64
N GLY A 141 3.57 -0.95 5.24
CA GLY A 141 2.32 -1.40 4.60
C GLY A 141 2.14 -2.91 4.50
N VAL A 142 2.98 -3.73 5.09
CA VAL A 142 2.97 -5.19 4.91
C VAL A 142 2.97 -5.90 6.25
N ILE A 143 2.01 -6.80 6.46
CA ILE A 143 2.02 -7.81 7.51
C ILE A 143 2.45 -9.13 6.86
N ALA A 144 3.53 -9.74 7.34
CA ALA A 144 3.98 -11.01 6.80
C ALA A 144 4.58 -11.90 7.89
N PHE A 145 4.17 -13.18 7.95
CA PHE A 145 4.80 -14.18 8.81
C PHE A 145 4.56 -15.59 8.28
N ILE A 146 5.36 -16.54 8.78
CA ILE A 146 5.26 -17.95 8.48
C ILE A 146 5.02 -18.72 9.79
N ALA A 147 4.04 -19.62 9.80
CA ALA A 147 3.83 -20.58 10.87
C ALA A 147 3.88 -22.00 10.29
N SER A 148 4.79 -22.84 10.79
CA SER A 148 4.85 -24.25 10.36
C SER A 148 3.70 -25.11 10.91
N GLY A 149 2.99 -24.61 11.91
CA GLY A 149 1.84 -25.20 12.57
C GLY A 149 0.58 -24.35 12.38
N THR A 150 -0.18 -24.18 13.45
CA THR A 150 -1.48 -23.51 13.47
C THR A 150 -1.36 -22.05 13.87
N VAL A 151 -2.06 -21.19 13.14
CA VAL A 151 -2.33 -19.80 13.51
C VAL A 151 -3.72 -19.72 14.14
N THR A 152 -3.79 -19.38 15.42
CA THR A 152 -5.05 -19.18 16.15
C THR A 152 -5.31 -17.70 16.33
N LEU A 153 -6.43 -17.21 15.82
CA LEU A 153 -6.83 -15.81 16.00
C LEU A 153 -7.65 -15.67 17.28
N ASN A 154 -7.19 -14.81 18.19
CA ASN A 154 -7.93 -14.29 19.32
C ASN A 154 -8.07 -12.75 19.22
N ALA A 155 -7.66 -12.17 18.09
CA ALA A 155 -7.85 -10.81 17.67
C ALA A 155 -7.73 -10.71 16.15
N ASP A 156 -8.16 -9.60 15.56
CA ASP A 156 -8.08 -9.36 14.13
C ASP A 156 -6.64 -9.12 13.66
N ILE A 157 -6.39 -9.45 12.39
CA ILE A 157 -5.21 -9.00 11.64
C ILE A 157 -5.68 -7.88 10.72
N ASP A 158 -5.28 -6.64 11.00
CA ASP A 158 -5.84 -5.44 10.38
C ASP A 158 -4.75 -4.54 9.76
N ALA A 159 -4.72 -4.50 8.43
CA ALA A 159 -3.89 -3.63 7.62
C ALA A 159 -4.68 -2.43 7.02
N THR A 160 -5.82 -2.08 7.62
CA THR A 160 -6.65 -0.93 7.17
C THR A 160 -5.83 0.35 7.19
N GLY A 161 -5.83 1.10 6.09
CA GLY A 161 -5.19 2.41 5.98
C GLY A 161 -3.65 2.39 6.07
N THR A 162 -3.02 1.21 5.99
CA THR A 162 -1.55 1.10 6.04
C THR A 162 -0.89 1.11 4.67
N GLY A 163 -1.70 1.22 3.58
CA GLY A 163 -1.23 1.26 2.19
C GLY A 163 -0.78 2.64 1.71
N PHE A 164 -0.89 2.89 0.41
CA PHE A 164 -0.46 4.15 -0.21
C PHE A 164 -1.17 5.36 0.42
N ARG A 165 -0.43 6.45 0.58
CA ARG A 165 -0.91 7.65 1.26
C ARG A 165 -1.94 8.38 0.43
N GLY A 166 -2.96 8.93 1.09
CA GLY A 166 -3.89 9.88 0.48
C GLY A 166 -3.20 11.20 0.12
N GLY A 167 -3.80 11.94 -0.81
CA GLY A 167 -3.37 13.30 -1.16
C GLY A 167 -3.53 14.23 0.04
N ALA A 168 -2.48 14.97 0.38
CA ALA A 168 -2.56 15.98 1.42
C ALA A 168 -3.38 17.20 0.93
N VAL A 169 -4.06 17.89 1.84
CA VAL A 169 -4.71 19.17 1.51
C VAL A 169 -3.65 20.13 1.00
N PHE A 170 -3.99 20.86 -0.04
CA PHE A 170 -3.20 21.95 -0.59
C PHE A 170 -4.10 23.16 -0.73
N HIS A 171 -3.85 24.20 0.06
CA HIS A 171 -4.63 25.43 0.02
C HIS A 171 -4.21 26.29 -1.17
N ASP A 172 -5.17 26.53 -2.02
CA ASP A 172 -5.02 27.45 -3.17
C ASP A 172 -6.11 28.53 -3.00
N SER A 173 -5.72 29.77 -2.93
CA SER A 173 -6.63 30.88 -2.67
C SER A 173 -7.43 31.34 -3.90
N PHE A 174 -7.44 30.56 -4.98
CA PHE A 174 -8.10 30.90 -6.23
C PHE A 174 -9.29 30.02 -6.56
N CYS A 175 -10.45 30.64 -6.57
CA CYS A 175 -11.58 30.20 -7.35
C CYS A 175 -11.33 30.59 -8.82
N TYR A 176 -11.27 29.65 -9.73
CA TYR A 176 -11.09 29.95 -11.14
C TYR A 176 -12.31 30.64 -11.72
N ALA A 177 -12.30 31.99 -11.61
CA ALA A 177 -13.23 32.85 -12.32
C ALA A 177 -12.61 33.22 -13.68
N GLY A 178 -13.13 32.67 -14.73
CA GLY A 178 -12.81 33.20 -16.04
C GLY A 178 -12.36 32.21 -17.09
N GLY A 179 -13.25 31.35 -17.55
CA GLY A 179 -13.33 30.93 -18.93
C GLY A 179 -12.24 30.00 -19.48
N LEU A 180 -11.29 29.61 -18.67
CA LEU A 180 -10.39 28.51 -19.00
C LEU A 180 -10.75 27.37 -18.07
N GLY A 181 -11.81 26.61 -18.42
CA GLY A 181 -12.10 25.32 -17.81
C GLY A 181 -10.86 24.48 -17.92
N TYR A 182 -10.05 24.45 -16.86
CA TYR A 182 -8.86 23.65 -16.83
C TYR A 182 -9.28 22.22 -16.49
N ASP A 183 -9.53 21.40 -17.50
CA ASP A 183 -9.74 19.98 -17.35
C ASP A 183 -8.47 19.25 -16.84
N GLY A 184 -7.51 19.95 -16.24
CA GLY A 184 -6.17 19.54 -15.94
C GLY A 184 -6.09 18.19 -15.25
N TYR A 185 -5.77 17.15 -16.01
CA TYR A 185 -5.49 15.83 -15.49
C TYR A 185 -4.16 15.81 -14.73
N ARG A 186 -3.26 16.72 -15.09
CA ARG A 186 -2.00 16.98 -14.38
C ARG A 186 -1.73 18.46 -14.30
N CYS A 187 -1.30 18.93 -13.16
CA CYS A 187 -0.89 20.31 -12.95
C CYS A 187 0.40 20.36 -12.13
N ASN A 188 1.23 21.36 -12.43
CA ASN A 188 2.52 21.56 -11.77
C ASN A 188 2.67 22.91 -11.10
N THR A 189 1.68 23.78 -11.25
CA THR A 189 1.77 25.15 -10.76
C THR A 189 0.75 25.41 -9.66
N VAL A 190 1.22 26.10 -8.64
CA VAL A 190 0.49 26.53 -7.44
C VAL A 190 -0.76 27.37 -7.74
N LEU A 191 -0.85 27.97 -8.92
CA LEU A 191 -1.88 28.95 -9.27
C LEU A 191 -3.10 28.37 -10.01
N SER A 192 -3.07 27.09 -10.37
CA SER A 192 -4.16 26.46 -11.13
C SER A 192 -4.16 24.95 -10.99
N GLY A 193 -3.55 24.47 -9.94
CA GLY A 193 -3.13 23.06 -9.87
C GLY A 193 -4.20 22.10 -9.40
N GLY A 194 -5.30 22.55 -8.85
CA GLY A 194 -6.20 21.68 -8.11
C GLY A 194 -5.54 21.03 -6.90
N ALA A 195 -6.17 20.02 -6.34
CA ALA A 195 -5.71 19.34 -5.13
C ALA A 195 -4.69 18.23 -5.43
N ASN A 196 -4.00 17.76 -4.37
CA ASN A 196 -3.05 16.67 -4.46
C ASN A 196 -3.73 15.34 -4.78
N LYS A 197 -3.07 14.57 -5.65
CA LYS A 197 -3.43 13.19 -5.96
C LYS A 197 -3.03 12.26 -4.82
N GLY A 198 -3.76 11.14 -4.68
CA GLY A 198 -3.34 10.02 -3.84
C GLY A 198 -2.16 9.25 -4.47
N GLU A 199 -1.34 8.62 -3.63
CA GLU A 199 -0.29 7.73 -4.10
C GLU A 199 -0.86 6.45 -4.69
N GLY A 200 -0.13 5.87 -5.63
CA GLY A 200 -0.40 4.57 -6.23
C GLY A 200 0.89 3.88 -6.66
N ILE A 201 0.78 2.85 -7.49
CA ILE A 201 1.92 2.10 -8.02
C ILE A 201 2.74 2.89 -9.04
N ALA A 202 2.25 4.02 -9.55
CA ALA A 202 3.03 4.89 -10.42
C ALA A 202 4.31 5.36 -9.70
N GLY A 203 5.37 5.57 -10.48
CA GLY A 203 6.60 6.16 -9.95
C GLY A 203 6.38 7.59 -9.42
N THR A 204 7.44 8.19 -8.93
CA THR A 204 7.40 9.59 -8.47
C THR A 204 6.90 10.52 -9.57
N LEU A 205 5.77 11.15 -9.35
CA LEU A 205 5.15 12.05 -10.30
C LEU A 205 5.76 13.45 -10.17
N TYR A 206 6.21 13.99 -11.30
CA TYR A 206 6.66 15.39 -11.37
C TYR A 206 5.50 16.38 -11.11
N GLN A 207 4.27 15.95 -11.44
CA GLN A 207 3.04 16.75 -11.37
C GLN A 207 1.98 15.98 -10.59
N ASN A 208 1.92 16.23 -9.28
CA ASN A 208 1.07 15.51 -8.36
C ASN A 208 -0.27 16.18 -8.08
N LEU A 209 -0.56 17.32 -8.74
CA LEU A 209 -1.82 18.05 -8.62
C LEU A 209 -2.76 17.74 -9.80
N GLY A 210 -4.05 18.02 -9.61
CA GLY A 210 -5.08 17.92 -10.64
C GLY A 210 -5.88 16.60 -10.62
N ARG A 211 -6.89 16.53 -11.48
CA ARG A 211 -7.96 15.55 -11.42
C ARG A 211 -7.58 14.12 -11.88
N GLY A 212 -6.50 13.95 -12.63
CA GLY A 212 -6.14 12.64 -13.18
C GLY A 212 -5.66 11.69 -12.11
N ALA A 213 -6.11 10.44 -12.15
CA ALA A 213 -5.74 9.39 -11.22
C ALA A 213 -4.40 8.74 -11.62
N PRO A 214 -3.34 8.76 -10.77
CA PRO A 214 -2.06 8.16 -11.12
C PRO A 214 -2.08 6.64 -10.85
N ALA A 215 -2.32 5.84 -11.86
CA ALA A 215 -2.56 4.41 -11.71
C ALA A 215 -3.68 4.16 -10.68
N ASN A 216 -3.45 3.35 -9.65
CA ASN A 216 -4.47 3.07 -8.63
C ASN A 216 -4.63 4.16 -7.56
N GLY A 217 -3.87 5.25 -7.58
CA GLY A 217 -4.12 6.41 -6.73
C GLY A 217 -5.28 7.27 -7.25
N GLY A 218 -6.03 7.92 -6.38
CA GLY A 218 -7.11 8.84 -6.74
C GLY A 218 -6.60 10.21 -7.21
N GLY A 219 -7.30 10.84 -8.16
CA GLY A 219 -7.03 12.22 -8.59
C GLY A 219 -7.52 13.25 -7.58
N GLY A 220 -6.88 14.41 -7.50
CA GLY A 220 -7.33 15.54 -6.67
C GLY A 220 -8.52 16.28 -7.28
N GLY A 221 -9.33 16.98 -6.47
CA GLY A 221 -10.34 17.93 -6.96
C GLY A 221 -9.68 19.05 -7.75
N ASN A 222 -10.25 19.46 -8.88
CA ASN A 222 -9.59 20.40 -9.79
C ASN A 222 -10.34 21.71 -10.02
N ASP A 223 -11.47 21.88 -9.44
CA ASP A 223 -12.26 23.11 -9.49
C ASP A 223 -12.85 23.40 -8.12
N SER A 224 -13.29 24.64 -7.93
CA SER A 224 -13.88 25.12 -6.68
C SER A 224 -14.81 24.12 -6.04
N ASN A 225 -14.46 23.67 -4.86
CA ASN A 225 -15.24 22.79 -3.98
C ASN A 225 -15.48 21.37 -4.55
N THR A 226 -14.73 20.92 -5.56
CA THR A 226 -14.85 19.55 -6.06
C THR A 226 -14.10 18.56 -5.19
N GLY A 227 -14.64 17.35 -5.06
CA GLY A 227 -14.04 16.28 -4.27
C GLY A 227 -12.89 15.56 -4.97
N GLY A 228 -12.00 14.96 -4.18
CA GLY A 228 -10.97 14.04 -4.66
C GLY A 228 -11.54 12.67 -5.02
N GLY A 229 -10.93 12.00 -6.00
CA GLY A 229 -11.26 10.63 -6.40
C GLY A 229 -10.79 9.60 -5.38
N GLY A 230 -11.53 8.51 -5.22
CA GLY A 230 -11.13 7.38 -4.37
C GLY A 230 -9.94 6.61 -4.93
N GLY A 231 -9.12 6.03 -4.05
CA GLY A 231 -8.09 5.06 -4.43
C GLY A 231 -8.69 3.74 -4.94
N ALA A 232 -7.90 2.97 -5.63
CA ALA A 232 -8.28 1.70 -6.25
C ALA A 232 -7.33 0.55 -5.89
N ASN A 233 -7.71 -0.65 -6.29
CA ASN A 233 -6.84 -1.81 -6.40
C ASN A 233 -7.35 -2.69 -7.57
N ILE A 234 -7.99 -3.83 -7.31
CA ILE A 234 -8.55 -4.71 -8.36
C ILE A 234 -9.67 -4.01 -9.14
N LEU A 235 -10.53 -3.26 -8.43
CA LEU A 235 -11.59 -2.46 -9.04
C LEU A 235 -11.21 -0.98 -9.08
N THR A 236 -11.85 -0.22 -9.96
CA THR A 236 -11.66 1.23 -10.08
C THR A 236 -12.17 1.95 -8.82
N GLY A 237 -11.53 3.04 -8.44
CA GLY A 237 -12.04 3.97 -7.45
C GLY A 237 -13.24 4.76 -7.97
N GLY A 238 -14.04 5.30 -7.05
CA GLY A 238 -15.12 6.24 -7.39
C GLY A 238 -14.58 7.63 -7.71
N ASN A 239 -15.19 8.33 -8.63
CA ASN A 239 -14.89 9.76 -8.87
C ASN A 239 -15.30 10.59 -7.66
N GLY A 240 -14.63 11.72 -7.46
CA GLY A 240 -14.99 12.73 -6.47
C GLY A 240 -16.37 13.36 -6.74
N GLY A 241 -16.94 13.99 -5.71
CA GLY A 241 -18.18 14.72 -5.82
C GLY A 241 -18.01 16.00 -6.64
N THR A 242 -19.06 16.34 -7.40
CA THR A 242 -19.18 17.63 -8.07
C THR A 242 -19.47 18.73 -7.06
N ARG A 243 -19.19 19.98 -7.42
CA ARG A 243 -19.45 21.11 -6.53
C ARG A 243 -20.95 21.25 -6.21
N SER A 244 -21.27 21.58 -4.96
CA SER A 244 -22.65 21.77 -4.50
C SER A 244 -23.18 23.20 -4.67
N ASN A 245 -22.32 24.20 -4.82
CA ASN A 245 -22.69 25.61 -4.90
C ASN A 245 -22.08 26.29 -6.11
N LEU A 246 -22.93 26.94 -6.90
CA LEU A 246 -22.52 27.83 -7.98
C LEU A 246 -22.11 29.19 -7.38
N SER A 247 -20.91 29.30 -6.83
CA SER A 247 -20.38 30.64 -6.47
C SER A 247 -20.26 31.47 -7.76
N PRO A 248 -20.85 32.67 -7.82
CA PRO A 248 -20.69 33.53 -8.98
C PRO A 248 -19.20 33.79 -9.24
N GLY A 249 -18.72 33.45 -10.41
CA GLY A 249 -17.33 33.68 -10.79
C GLY A 249 -16.41 32.43 -10.71
N CYS A 250 -16.84 31.33 -10.12
CA CYS A 250 -16.12 30.05 -10.19
C CYS A 250 -16.70 29.22 -11.34
N ALA A 251 -15.88 28.94 -12.34
CA ALA A 251 -16.28 28.09 -13.48
C ALA A 251 -15.66 26.69 -13.31
N GLY A 252 -16.34 25.69 -13.86
CA GLY A 252 -15.85 24.32 -13.91
C GLY A 252 -16.54 23.39 -12.90
N ASP A 253 -16.48 22.10 -13.20
CA ASP A 253 -17.02 21.02 -12.39
C ASP A 253 -16.18 19.77 -12.67
N ASN A 254 -14.90 19.80 -12.26
CA ASN A 254 -13.92 18.79 -12.57
C ASN A 254 -13.43 18.08 -11.31
N PRO A 255 -14.24 17.17 -10.73
CA PRO A 255 -13.82 16.38 -9.57
C PRO A 255 -12.65 15.45 -9.91
N GLY A 256 -11.94 15.04 -8.90
CA GLY A 256 -10.89 14.04 -9.00
C GLY A 256 -11.41 12.72 -9.56
N ILE A 257 -10.68 12.11 -10.46
CA ILE A 257 -11.00 10.82 -11.06
C ILE A 257 -10.58 9.71 -10.10
N GLY A 258 -11.41 8.68 -9.97
CA GLY A 258 -11.07 7.50 -9.18
C GLY A 258 -9.90 6.73 -9.77
N GLY A 259 -9.11 6.09 -8.90
CA GLY A 259 -7.96 5.28 -9.30
C GLY A 259 -8.29 4.22 -10.33
N HIS A 260 -7.37 3.93 -11.22
CA HIS A 260 -7.50 2.88 -12.22
C HIS A 260 -7.40 1.50 -11.59
N SER A 261 -8.16 0.55 -12.12
CA SER A 261 -8.06 -0.87 -11.77
C SER A 261 -6.67 -1.41 -12.10
N LEU A 262 -6.11 -2.17 -11.17
CA LEU A 262 -4.92 -2.99 -11.42
C LEU A 262 -5.39 -4.28 -12.07
N ALA A 263 -5.48 -4.32 -13.41
CA ALA A 263 -6.02 -5.43 -14.16
C ALA A 263 -5.32 -6.75 -13.84
N VAL A 264 -6.07 -7.71 -13.36
CA VAL A 264 -5.63 -8.90 -12.64
C VAL A 264 -5.09 -10.02 -13.54
N SER A 265 -5.28 -9.93 -14.85
CA SER A 265 -4.87 -11.00 -15.77
C SER A 265 -3.37 -11.33 -15.78
N ASN A 266 -2.54 -10.52 -15.09
CA ASN A 266 -1.09 -10.69 -15.01
C ASN A 266 -0.56 -10.72 -13.58
N VAL A 267 -1.40 -11.05 -12.58
CA VAL A 267 -1.06 -10.89 -11.15
C VAL A 267 -0.36 -12.11 -10.56
N ASP A 268 -0.02 -13.09 -11.36
CA ASP A 268 0.75 -14.22 -10.87
C ASP A 268 2.01 -13.72 -10.16
N ASN A 269 1.95 -13.81 -8.83
CA ASN A 269 3.01 -13.39 -7.90
C ASN A 269 3.29 -11.87 -7.84
N ARG A 270 2.29 -11.02 -7.92
CA ARG A 270 2.40 -9.58 -7.58
C ARG A 270 1.53 -9.26 -6.39
N ALA A 271 1.99 -8.34 -5.56
CA ALA A 271 1.23 -7.82 -4.42
C ALA A 271 1.25 -6.30 -4.42
N PHE A 272 0.07 -5.69 -4.25
CA PHE A 272 -0.11 -4.25 -4.32
C PHE A 272 -0.76 -3.70 -3.06
N LEU A 273 -0.24 -2.56 -2.58
CA LEU A 273 -0.96 -1.73 -1.63
C LEU A 273 -2.19 -1.11 -2.31
N GLY A 274 -3.24 -0.90 -1.56
CA GLY A 274 -4.37 -0.08 -1.99
C GLY A 274 -3.93 1.34 -2.31
N GLY A 275 -4.50 1.94 -3.33
CA GLY A 275 -4.25 3.33 -3.71
C GLY A 275 -4.76 4.31 -2.65
N GLY A 276 -4.06 5.41 -2.43
CA GLY A 276 -4.55 6.53 -1.64
C GLY A 276 -5.64 7.30 -2.40
N GLY A 277 -6.62 7.87 -1.70
CA GLY A 277 -7.59 8.80 -2.28
C GLY A 277 -6.95 10.17 -2.57
N GLY A 278 -7.49 10.91 -3.53
CA GLY A 278 -7.09 12.29 -3.79
C GLY A 278 -7.66 13.26 -2.76
N ALA A 279 -7.02 14.40 -2.56
CA ALA A 279 -7.57 15.48 -1.73
C ALA A 279 -8.71 16.22 -2.42
N GLY A 280 -9.61 16.82 -1.63
CA GLY A 280 -10.57 17.81 -2.14
C GLY A 280 -9.91 19.13 -2.46
N ASP A 281 -10.53 19.88 -3.36
CA ASP A 281 -10.10 21.26 -3.68
C ASP A 281 -10.32 22.17 -2.49
N ASP A 282 -9.32 23.03 -2.19
CA ASP A 282 -9.30 23.87 -1.00
C ASP A 282 -9.00 25.33 -1.35
N ASN A 283 -10.02 26.17 -1.39
CA ASN A 283 -9.89 27.61 -1.61
C ASN A 283 -10.29 28.46 -0.39
N SER A 284 -10.85 27.86 0.65
CA SER A 284 -11.35 28.56 1.85
C SER A 284 -10.89 27.92 3.18
N ASN A 285 -9.94 27.01 3.17
CA ASN A 285 -9.45 26.21 4.32
C ASN A 285 -10.49 25.23 4.90
N GLY A 286 -11.34 24.69 4.05
CA GLY A 286 -12.41 23.77 4.45
C GLY A 286 -12.35 22.37 3.85
N ALA A 287 -11.38 22.10 2.98
CA ALA A 287 -11.23 20.82 2.32
C ALA A 287 -10.64 19.73 3.23
N THR A 288 -10.75 18.49 2.79
CA THR A 288 -10.14 17.35 3.49
C THR A 288 -9.12 16.62 2.63
N ALA A 289 -8.11 16.05 3.29
CA ALA A 289 -7.16 15.15 2.66
C ALA A 289 -7.84 13.88 2.17
N GLY A 290 -7.28 13.24 1.17
CA GLY A 290 -7.63 11.87 0.80
C GLY A 290 -7.18 10.86 1.87
N ALA A 291 -7.86 9.73 1.94
CA ALA A 291 -7.54 8.68 2.89
C ALA A 291 -6.51 7.69 2.34
N ASN A 292 -5.78 7.02 3.23
CA ASN A 292 -4.79 6.03 2.86
C ASN A 292 -5.43 4.73 2.35
N GLY A 293 -4.78 4.04 1.44
CA GLY A 293 -5.16 2.70 0.99
C GLY A 293 -4.90 1.61 2.03
N GLY A 294 -5.43 0.41 1.80
CA GLY A 294 -5.18 -0.78 2.61
C GLY A 294 -3.78 -1.36 2.37
N GLY A 295 -3.25 -2.07 3.38
CA GLY A 295 -1.96 -2.73 3.32
C GLY A 295 -1.98 -4.09 2.60
N ILE A 296 -0.89 -4.84 2.75
CA ILE A 296 -0.75 -6.21 2.26
C ILE A 296 -0.63 -7.15 3.47
N ILE A 297 -1.38 -8.26 3.46
CA ILE A 297 -1.26 -9.35 4.43
C ILE A 297 -0.77 -10.60 3.70
N ILE A 298 0.36 -11.16 4.11
CA ILE A 298 0.92 -12.39 3.55
C ILE A 298 1.16 -13.37 4.70
N ILE A 299 0.39 -14.44 4.75
CA ILE A 299 0.49 -15.48 5.79
C ILE A 299 0.68 -16.82 5.11
N ARG A 300 1.75 -17.52 5.50
CA ARG A 300 1.90 -18.96 5.21
C ARG A 300 1.73 -19.72 6.50
N ALA A 301 0.81 -20.68 6.54
CA ALA A 301 0.54 -21.51 7.71
C ALA A 301 0.16 -22.92 7.29
N ASN A 302 0.28 -23.90 8.21
CA ASN A 302 -0.29 -25.22 7.96
C ASN A 302 -1.82 -25.18 8.13
N SER A 303 -2.33 -24.42 9.10
CA SER A 303 -3.77 -24.18 9.28
C SER A 303 -4.05 -22.84 9.95
N ILE A 304 -5.27 -22.33 9.78
CA ILE A 304 -5.71 -21.08 10.41
C ILE A 304 -7.05 -21.30 11.10
N VAL A 305 -7.09 -21.08 12.41
CA VAL A 305 -8.30 -21.13 13.23
C VAL A 305 -8.74 -19.69 13.54
N SER A 306 -9.82 -19.23 12.93
CA SER A 306 -10.24 -17.84 13.01
C SER A 306 -10.93 -17.46 14.31
N ASN A 307 -11.61 -18.38 15.00
CA ASN A 307 -12.40 -18.11 16.22
C ASN A 307 -13.41 -16.95 16.07
N GLY A 308 -13.81 -16.63 14.83
CA GLY A 308 -14.69 -15.50 14.52
C GLY A 308 -13.98 -14.15 14.29
N TYR A 309 -12.67 -14.10 14.44
CA TYR A 309 -11.85 -12.93 14.06
C TYR A 309 -11.54 -12.92 12.56
N THR A 310 -11.10 -11.79 12.06
CA THR A 310 -10.98 -11.52 10.61
C THR A 310 -9.60 -11.03 10.21
N LEU A 311 -9.28 -11.24 8.95
CA LEU A 311 -8.17 -10.58 8.26
C LEU A 311 -8.75 -9.41 7.45
N ILE A 312 -8.25 -8.21 7.67
CA ILE A 312 -8.81 -6.97 7.13
C ILE A 312 -7.71 -6.20 6.40
N SER A 313 -7.99 -5.78 5.17
CA SER A 313 -7.08 -4.92 4.39
C SER A 313 -7.89 -3.88 3.60
N ARG A 314 -8.66 -3.06 4.32
CA ARG A 314 -9.48 -2.00 3.73
C ARG A 314 -8.67 -0.72 3.52
N GLY A 315 -9.11 0.11 2.57
CA GLY A 315 -8.74 1.52 2.57
C GLY A 315 -9.33 2.23 3.80
N ALA A 316 -8.67 3.28 4.24
CA ALA A 316 -9.20 4.13 5.29
C ALA A 316 -10.33 5.01 4.74
N ASP A 317 -11.20 5.44 5.64
CA ASP A 317 -12.24 6.42 5.37
C ASP A 317 -11.69 7.84 5.60
N VAL A 318 -12.27 8.82 4.92
CA VAL A 318 -12.07 10.23 5.26
C VAL A 318 -12.91 10.54 6.50
N VAL A 319 -12.25 10.78 7.62
CA VAL A 319 -12.92 10.91 8.93
C VAL A 319 -13.35 12.34 9.28
N THR A 320 -12.92 13.33 8.49
CA THR A 320 -13.27 14.74 8.68
C THR A 320 -14.26 15.17 7.60
N THR A 321 -15.22 15.99 7.98
CA THR A 321 -16.20 16.55 7.04
C THR A 321 -15.63 17.83 6.44
N ALA A 322 -15.60 17.94 5.13
CA ALA A 322 -15.33 19.19 4.44
C ALA A 322 -16.43 20.22 4.82
N SER A 323 -16.04 21.45 5.12
CA SER A 323 -16.99 22.48 5.56
C SER A 323 -17.57 23.29 4.40
N PHE A 324 -16.71 23.92 3.60
CA PHE A 324 -17.10 24.78 2.47
C PHE A 324 -16.38 24.43 1.17
N ASP A 325 -15.44 23.49 1.23
CA ASP A 325 -14.58 23.08 0.12
C ASP A 325 -14.74 21.57 -0.19
N GLY A 326 -13.90 21.03 -1.03
CA GLY A 326 -13.99 19.66 -1.52
C GLY A 326 -13.67 18.61 -0.46
N GLY A 327 -14.43 17.52 -0.43
CA GLY A 327 -14.11 16.33 0.36
C GLY A 327 -13.04 15.47 -0.32
N GLY A 328 -12.12 14.91 0.45
CA GLY A 328 -11.15 13.92 -0.06
C GLY A 328 -11.79 12.58 -0.43
N GLY A 329 -11.14 11.81 -1.28
CA GLY A 329 -11.53 10.45 -1.64
C GLY A 329 -11.11 9.44 -0.60
N GLY A 330 -11.88 8.37 -0.41
CA GLY A 330 -11.52 7.21 0.41
C GLY A 330 -10.34 6.43 -0.17
N GLY A 331 -9.64 5.67 0.63
CA GLY A 331 -8.57 4.77 0.19
C GLY A 331 -9.10 3.51 -0.50
N GLY A 332 -8.34 2.97 -1.43
CA GLY A 332 -8.61 1.66 -2.04
C GLY A 332 -8.26 0.50 -1.10
N GLY A 333 -8.93 -0.63 -1.23
CA GLY A 333 -8.57 -1.84 -0.48
C GLY A 333 -7.16 -2.33 -0.83
N GLY A 334 -6.52 -3.02 0.09
CA GLY A 334 -5.22 -3.67 -0.13
C GLY A 334 -5.35 -5.12 -0.62
N MET A 335 -4.43 -6.00 -0.18
CA MET A 335 -4.38 -7.38 -0.63
C MET A 335 -4.16 -8.35 0.52
N ILE A 336 -4.77 -9.53 0.43
CA ILE A 336 -4.58 -10.64 1.38
C ILE A 336 -4.15 -11.86 0.58
N CYS A 337 -2.98 -12.40 0.92
CA CYS A 337 -2.40 -13.61 0.34
C CYS A 337 -2.26 -14.67 1.42
N LEU A 338 -3.03 -15.73 1.33
CA LEU A 338 -2.97 -16.85 2.25
C LEU A 338 -2.42 -18.09 1.53
N ASP A 339 -1.44 -18.74 2.15
CA ASP A 339 -0.93 -20.04 1.77
C ASP A 339 -1.15 -20.98 2.96
N ALA A 340 -2.34 -21.54 3.04
CA ALA A 340 -2.74 -22.47 4.07
C ALA A 340 -3.62 -23.55 3.41
N PRO A 341 -3.22 -24.85 3.48
CA PRO A 341 -3.99 -25.92 2.86
C PRO A 341 -5.31 -26.21 3.59
N ASP A 342 -5.45 -25.85 4.88
CA ASP A 342 -6.62 -26.08 5.74
C ASP A 342 -7.07 -24.80 6.47
#